data_7298aae6c22f03d66cc438f31d275885
#
_entry.id   7298aae6c22f03d66cc438f31d275885
#
_cell.length_a   1.000
_cell.length_b   1.000
_cell.length_c   1.000
_cell.angle_alpha   90.00
_cell.angle_beta   90.00
_cell.angle_gamma   90.00
#
_symmetry.space_group_name_H-M   'P 1'
#
loop_
_entity.id
_entity.type
_entity.pdbx_description
1 polymer ?
#
loop_
_entity_poly.entity_id
_entity_poly.type
_entity_poly.pdbx_seq_one_letter_code
_entity_poly.pdbx_strand_id
1 'polypeptide(L)'
;MVDEHETPKDQPTRVQSDGKQGAWLETSGEKFPILGDCSIGRSPKNSIVIDSTKVSRRHAIINVQNIGEFWLIDLGSSNGTFLNHRRLQQPVRLCDHDQVAIGDRIFIFHQPQEISDEYRTTSAERTIREIANMPCWLLVADIEDFTTLSRSLTSDQLAVLFGSWVATCKEIVEGHDGIMDKYLGDGFLAYWRDGPAASKSVATALGQLKEVQARNEPRFRLALHFGFVAVGGMPSMGEESLMGKEVNFVFRMEKLAGSLGIFVLTSAAGKSKLGKLIKAEPAGAHELKGFEAKHEFFSC
;
A
#
# COMPACT_ATOMS: atom_id res chain seq x y z
N MET A 1 -39.99 -50.99 15.15
CA MET A 1 -39.80 -50.65 13.73
C MET A 1 -39.86 -49.13 13.66
N VAL A 2 -38.72 -48.52 13.68
CA VAL A 2 -38.56 -47.08 13.64
C VAL A 2 -37.63 -46.81 12.44
N ASP A 3 -38.16 -46.15 11.41
CA ASP A 3 -37.44 -45.79 10.19
C ASP A 3 -36.48 -44.62 10.51
N GLU A 4 -35.21 -44.84 10.29
CA GLU A 4 -34.17 -43.80 10.27
C GLU A 4 -34.16 -43.10 8.93
N HIS A 5 -34.56 -41.82 8.91
CA HIS A 5 -34.37 -40.93 7.76
C HIS A 5 -32.93 -40.36 7.78
N GLU A 6 -32.10 -40.87 6.88
CA GLU A 6 -30.83 -40.25 6.53
C GLU A 6 -31.06 -38.94 5.80
N THR A 7 -30.51 -37.86 6.34
CA THR A 7 -30.39 -36.56 5.65
C THR A 7 -29.22 -36.58 4.65
N PRO A 8 -29.38 -36.06 3.43
CA PRO A 8 -28.28 -36.02 2.47
C PRO A 8 -27.25 -34.97 2.86
N LYS A 9 -25.97 -35.37 2.82
CA LYS A 9 -24.81 -34.47 2.97
C LYS A 9 -24.79 -33.46 1.83
N ASP A 10 -24.84 -32.18 2.20
CA ASP A 10 -24.60 -31.05 1.31
C ASP A 10 -23.20 -31.16 0.67
N GLN A 11 -23.18 -31.40 -0.63
CA GLN A 11 -22.01 -31.21 -1.47
C GLN A 11 -21.94 -29.72 -1.84
N PRO A 12 -20.76 -29.07 -1.82
CA PRO A 12 -20.66 -27.70 -2.25
C PRO A 12 -20.96 -27.60 -3.75
N THR A 13 -21.98 -26.84 -4.07
CA THR A 13 -22.42 -26.54 -5.43
C THR A 13 -21.29 -25.86 -6.19
N ARG A 14 -20.77 -26.55 -7.17
CA ARG A 14 -19.79 -26.03 -8.14
C ARG A 14 -20.48 -24.94 -8.95
N VAL A 15 -20.24 -23.67 -8.61
CA VAL A 15 -20.67 -22.53 -9.41
C VAL A 15 -19.90 -22.60 -10.74
N GLN A 16 -20.57 -23.00 -11.81
CA GLN A 16 -20.08 -22.82 -13.16
C GLN A 16 -20.12 -21.32 -13.46
N SER A 17 -18.94 -20.68 -13.52
CA SER A 17 -18.78 -19.31 -13.98
C SER A 17 -18.78 -19.32 -15.51
N ASP A 18 -19.80 -18.72 -16.09
CA ASP A 18 -19.87 -18.43 -17.54
C ASP A 18 -18.67 -17.56 -17.96
N GLY A 19 -17.99 -18.05 -18.98
CA GLY A 19 -16.83 -17.66 -19.72
C GLY A 19 -16.50 -16.17 -19.95
N LYS A 20 -16.00 -15.46 -18.93
CA LYS A 20 -15.15 -14.27 -19.16
C LYS A 20 -13.89 -14.44 -18.30
N GLN A 21 -12.80 -14.90 -18.91
CA GLN A 21 -11.53 -15.06 -18.23
C GLN A 21 -10.85 -13.71 -18.03
N GLY A 22 -10.74 -13.23 -16.77
CA GLY A 22 -9.84 -12.15 -16.38
C GLY A 22 -8.37 -12.56 -16.52
N ALA A 23 -7.42 -11.75 -16.05
CA ALA A 23 -6.01 -12.11 -16.00
C ALA A 23 -5.76 -13.25 -15.01
N TRP A 24 -4.76 -14.10 -15.31
CA TRP A 24 -4.36 -15.19 -14.41
C TRP A 24 -2.87 -15.49 -14.52
N LEU A 25 -2.33 -16.15 -13.49
CA LEU A 25 -1.05 -16.83 -13.54
C LEU A 25 -1.28 -18.32 -13.83
N GLU A 26 -0.45 -18.91 -14.66
CA GLU A 26 -0.48 -20.34 -14.98
C GLU A 26 0.85 -21.00 -14.70
N THR A 27 0.84 -22.14 -14.01
CA THR A 27 2.01 -22.98 -13.77
C THR A 27 1.63 -24.45 -13.72
N SER A 28 2.35 -25.31 -14.41
CA SER A 28 2.14 -26.77 -14.41
C SER A 28 0.67 -27.20 -14.63
N GLY A 29 -0.08 -26.45 -15.43
CA GLY A 29 -1.50 -26.72 -15.71
C GLY A 29 -2.48 -26.18 -14.65
N GLU A 30 -2.00 -25.59 -13.56
CA GLU A 30 -2.82 -24.88 -12.57
C GLU A 30 -2.98 -23.41 -12.97
N LYS A 31 -4.22 -22.89 -12.85
CA LYS A 31 -4.54 -21.49 -13.14
C LYS A 31 -4.95 -20.77 -11.85
N PHE A 32 -4.32 -19.63 -11.61
CA PHE A 32 -4.58 -18.75 -10.47
C PHE A 32 -5.19 -17.45 -10.99
N PRO A 33 -6.51 -17.24 -10.91
CA PRO A 33 -7.13 -16.02 -11.39
C PRO A 33 -6.71 -14.84 -10.54
N ILE A 34 -6.44 -13.70 -11.20
CA ILE A 34 -6.08 -12.44 -10.56
C ILE A 34 -7.31 -11.54 -10.61
N LEU A 35 -8.07 -11.55 -9.53
CA LEU A 35 -9.31 -10.78 -9.39
C LEU A 35 -9.09 -9.41 -8.69
N GLY A 36 -7.89 -9.17 -8.19
CA GLY A 36 -7.44 -8.00 -7.46
C GLY A 36 -5.97 -8.19 -7.10
N ASP A 37 -5.48 -7.50 -6.06
CA ASP A 37 -4.11 -7.70 -5.59
C ASP A 37 -3.86 -9.16 -5.23
N CYS A 38 -2.83 -9.76 -5.83
CA CYS A 38 -2.50 -11.16 -5.66
C CYS A 38 -1.15 -11.31 -4.97
N SER A 39 -1.18 -11.67 -3.68
CA SER A 39 0.04 -11.91 -2.89
C SER A 39 0.58 -13.32 -3.12
N ILE A 40 1.92 -13.44 -3.21
CA ILE A 40 2.62 -14.70 -3.48
C ILE A 40 3.69 -14.91 -2.41
N GLY A 41 3.74 -16.10 -1.83
CA GLY A 41 4.75 -16.42 -0.84
C GLY A 41 4.52 -17.73 -0.11
N ARG A 42 5.41 -18.08 0.81
CA ARG A 42 5.36 -19.34 1.56
C ARG A 42 4.32 -19.37 2.67
N SER A 43 3.90 -18.20 3.19
CA SER A 43 2.87 -18.14 4.23
C SER A 43 1.51 -18.56 3.67
N PRO A 44 0.71 -19.36 4.42
CA PRO A 44 -0.65 -19.75 4.01
C PRO A 44 -1.63 -18.56 3.90
N LYS A 45 -1.22 -17.35 4.32
CA LYS A 45 -2.01 -16.13 4.20
C LYS A 45 -1.91 -15.47 2.81
N ASN A 46 -1.05 -15.97 1.91
CA ASN A 46 -0.95 -15.43 0.56
C ASN A 46 -2.05 -15.99 -0.35
N SER A 47 -2.40 -15.22 -1.39
CA SER A 47 -3.31 -15.65 -2.44
C SER A 47 -2.78 -16.87 -3.21
N ILE A 48 -1.45 -16.88 -3.47
CA ILE A 48 -0.74 -18.04 -4.05
C ILE A 48 0.32 -18.49 -3.04
N VAL A 49 0.14 -19.70 -2.55
CA VAL A 49 1.06 -20.30 -1.57
C VAL A 49 2.06 -21.19 -2.30
N ILE A 50 3.35 -20.91 -2.11
CA ILE A 50 4.44 -21.74 -2.64
C ILE A 50 5.18 -22.35 -1.45
N ASP A 51 4.95 -23.64 -1.19
CA ASP A 51 5.63 -24.37 -0.12
C ASP A 51 7.07 -24.72 -0.53
N SER A 52 7.96 -23.75 -0.36
CA SER A 52 9.40 -23.90 -0.65
C SER A 52 10.19 -23.01 0.30
N THR A 53 11.30 -23.56 0.84
CA THR A 53 12.24 -22.81 1.68
C THR A 53 12.96 -21.68 0.92
N LYS A 54 12.98 -21.73 -0.40
CA LYS A 54 13.52 -20.68 -1.27
C LYS A 54 12.59 -19.49 -1.43
N VAL A 55 11.33 -19.60 -0.94
CA VAL A 55 10.32 -18.55 -1.07
C VAL A 55 10.11 -17.88 0.30
N SER A 56 10.18 -16.55 0.35
CA SER A 56 9.90 -15.76 1.54
C SER A 56 8.45 -15.90 1.98
N ARG A 57 8.15 -15.71 3.28
CA ARG A 57 6.77 -15.78 3.81
C ARG A 57 5.81 -14.86 3.05
N ARG A 58 6.23 -13.64 2.77
CA ARG A 58 5.66 -12.72 1.77
C ARG A 58 6.77 -12.45 0.78
N HIS A 59 6.60 -12.86 -0.47
CA HIS A 59 7.68 -12.83 -1.46
C HIS A 59 7.46 -11.74 -2.50
N ALA A 60 6.32 -11.79 -3.15
CA ALA A 60 5.95 -10.82 -4.16
C ALA A 60 4.45 -10.53 -4.11
N ILE A 61 4.04 -9.48 -4.78
CA ILE A 61 2.63 -9.14 -5.01
C ILE A 61 2.45 -8.71 -6.46
N ILE A 62 1.35 -9.13 -7.06
CA ILE A 62 0.84 -8.52 -8.28
C ILE A 62 -0.24 -7.54 -7.84
N ASN A 63 0.03 -6.26 -8.06
CA ASN A 63 -0.88 -5.17 -7.75
C ASN A 63 -1.63 -4.74 -9.02
N VAL A 64 -2.94 -4.61 -8.91
CA VAL A 64 -3.81 -4.16 -10.01
C VAL A 64 -4.05 -2.67 -9.85
N GLN A 65 -3.39 -1.84 -10.68
CA GLN A 65 -3.48 -0.37 -10.56
C GLN A 65 -4.62 0.24 -11.36
N ASN A 66 -4.93 -0.36 -12.53
CA ASN A 66 -6.02 0.07 -13.42
C ASN A 66 -6.59 -1.16 -14.12
N ILE A 67 -7.71 -0.98 -14.85
CA ILE A 67 -8.26 -2.06 -15.67
C ILE A 67 -7.23 -2.49 -16.72
N GLY A 68 -6.75 -3.73 -16.58
CA GLY A 68 -5.73 -4.29 -17.46
C GLY A 68 -4.30 -3.83 -17.16
N GLU A 69 -4.02 -3.21 -16.02
CA GLU A 69 -2.66 -2.86 -15.58
C GLU A 69 -2.26 -3.63 -14.34
N PHE A 70 -1.38 -4.59 -14.52
CA PHE A 70 -0.86 -5.48 -13.49
C PHE A 70 0.61 -5.18 -13.25
N TRP A 71 0.98 -4.93 -12.00
CA TRP A 71 2.34 -4.60 -11.60
C TRP A 71 2.91 -5.67 -10.67
N LEU A 72 4.01 -6.28 -11.08
CA LEU A 72 4.75 -7.22 -10.25
C LEU A 72 5.74 -6.48 -9.37
N ILE A 73 5.67 -6.73 -8.06
CA ILE A 73 6.47 -6.08 -7.03
C ILE A 73 7.13 -7.14 -6.17
N ASP A 74 8.45 -7.11 -6.03
CA ASP A 74 9.18 -7.91 -5.05
C ASP A 74 9.07 -7.25 -3.67
N LEU A 75 8.70 -7.99 -2.64
CA LEU A 75 8.50 -7.47 -1.28
C LEU A 75 9.77 -7.57 -0.42
N GLY A 76 10.94 -7.45 -1.02
CA GLY A 76 12.22 -7.63 -0.34
C GLY A 76 12.55 -9.10 -0.09
N SER A 77 12.23 -9.95 -1.05
CA SER A 77 12.43 -11.38 -0.91
C SER A 77 13.91 -11.77 -0.83
N SER A 78 14.23 -12.84 -0.09
CA SER A 78 15.62 -13.28 0.13
C SER A 78 16.30 -13.73 -1.16
N ASN A 79 15.58 -14.43 -2.04
CA ASN A 79 16.14 -14.96 -3.28
C ASN A 79 15.78 -14.14 -4.53
N GLY A 80 14.89 -13.16 -4.40
CA GLY A 80 14.44 -12.31 -5.48
C GLY A 80 13.32 -12.91 -6.32
N THR A 81 12.54 -12.03 -6.93
CA THR A 81 11.54 -12.31 -7.97
C THR A 81 12.18 -12.04 -9.32
N PHE A 82 11.90 -12.87 -10.30
CA PHE A 82 12.46 -12.71 -11.66
C PHE A 82 11.32 -12.57 -12.67
N LEU A 83 11.47 -11.62 -13.59
CA LEU A 83 10.59 -11.42 -14.73
C LEU A 83 11.40 -11.64 -16.01
N ASN A 84 10.97 -12.59 -16.85
CA ASN A 84 11.65 -12.93 -18.11
C ASN A 84 13.17 -13.15 -17.90
N HIS A 85 13.54 -13.95 -16.88
CA HIS A 85 14.91 -14.27 -16.46
C HIS A 85 15.72 -13.09 -15.89
N ARG A 86 15.12 -11.90 -15.70
CA ARG A 86 15.79 -10.75 -15.07
C ARG A 86 15.27 -10.54 -13.67
N ARG A 87 16.18 -10.37 -12.71
CA ARG A 87 15.81 -10.10 -11.32
C ARG A 87 15.12 -8.73 -11.21
N LEU A 88 13.97 -8.68 -10.55
CA LEU A 88 13.30 -7.43 -10.24
C LEU A 88 14.13 -6.59 -9.27
N GLN A 89 14.33 -5.32 -9.63
CA GLN A 89 14.92 -4.30 -8.77
C GLN A 89 13.93 -3.19 -8.44
N GLN A 90 12.82 -3.12 -9.17
CA GLN A 90 11.75 -2.15 -9.02
C GLN A 90 10.45 -2.77 -9.53
N PRO A 91 9.28 -2.23 -9.16
CA PRO A 91 8.00 -2.65 -9.73
C PRO A 91 8.02 -2.61 -11.26
N VAL A 92 7.53 -3.67 -11.91
CA VAL A 92 7.46 -3.77 -13.37
C VAL A 92 6.05 -4.15 -13.78
N ARG A 93 5.52 -3.48 -14.81
CA ARG A 93 4.23 -3.81 -15.41
C ARG A 93 4.33 -5.16 -16.12
N LEU A 94 3.36 -6.03 -15.85
CA LEU A 94 3.22 -7.32 -16.53
C LEU A 94 2.54 -7.14 -17.89
N CYS A 95 3.05 -7.87 -18.87
CA CYS A 95 2.47 -8.03 -20.20
C CYS A 95 2.03 -9.49 -20.38
N ASP A 96 1.06 -9.71 -21.28
CA ASP A 96 0.62 -11.06 -21.62
C ASP A 96 1.81 -11.94 -22.03
N HIS A 97 1.82 -13.20 -21.56
CA HIS A 97 2.90 -14.17 -21.69
C HIS A 97 4.20 -13.88 -20.94
N ASP A 98 4.24 -12.87 -20.07
CA ASP A 98 5.41 -12.66 -19.19
C ASP A 98 5.63 -13.86 -18.27
N GLN A 99 6.91 -14.23 -18.13
CA GLN A 99 7.35 -15.32 -17.26
C GLN A 99 7.80 -14.79 -15.90
N VAL A 100 7.06 -15.15 -14.84
CA VAL A 100 7.37 -14.79 -13.45
C VAL A 100 7.96 -15.99 -12.73
N ALA A 101 9.22 -15.87 -12.26
CA ALA A 101 9.86 -16.95 -11.50
C ALA A 101 10.06 -16.53 -10.03
N ILE A 102 9.60 -17.40 -9.11
CA ILE A 102 9.65 -17.22 -7.66
C ILE A 102 10.11 -18.53 -7.02
N GLY A 103 11.32 -18.54 -6.48
CA GLY A 103 11.96 -19.76 -6.01
C GLY A 103 12.14 -20.77 -7.16
N ASP A 104 11.56 -21.96 -7.02
CA ASP A 104 11.60 -23.01 -8.06
C ASP A 104 10.35 -23.04 -8.94
N ARG A 105 9.38 -22.15 -8.70
CA ARG A 105 8.14 -22.06 -9.48
C ARG A 105 8.27 -21.00 -10.57
N ILE A 106 7.77 -21.37 -11.77
CA ILE A 106 7.67 -20.46 -12.91
C ILE A 106 6.19 -20.35 -13.26
N PHE A 107 5.70 -19.12 -13.34
CA PHE A 107 4.35 -18.79 -13.75
C PHE A 107 4.38 -18.06 -15.08
N ILE A 108 3.42 -18.33 -15.95
CA ILE A 108 3.13 -17.52 -17.12
C ILE A 108 1.95 -16.60 -16.78
N PHE A 109 2.15 -15.31 -16.96
CA PHE A 109 1.08 -14.34 -16.80
C PHE A 109 0.24 -14.30 -18.08
N HIS A 110 -1.05 -14.38 -17.95
CA HIS A 110 -2.00 -14.29 -19.04
C HIS A 110 -2.95 -13.13 -18.83
N GLN A 111 -3.04 -12.30 -19.86
CA GLN A 111 -3.99 -11.19 -19.94
C GLN A 111 -4.66 -11.24 -21.32
N PRO A 112 -5.90 -11.79 -21.45
CA PRO A 112 -6.59 -11.83 -22.72
C PRO A 112 -6.75 -10.42 -23.31
N GLN A 113 -6.42 -10.27 -24.57
CA GLN A 113 -6.52 -8.97 -25.28
C GLN A 113 -7.97 -8.51 -25.50
N GLU A 114 -8.94 -9.38 -25.35
CA GLU A 114 -10.35 -9.06 -25.45
C GLU A 114 -10.95 -8.65 -24.09
N ILE A 115 -10.45 -7.56 -23.53
CA ILE A 115 -11.34 -6.70 -22.78
C ILE A 115 -12.02 -5.83 -23.84
N SER A 116 -13.06 -6.40 -24.46
CA SER A 116 -13.89 -5.71 -25.45
C SER A 116 -14.39 -4.38 -24.87
N ASP A 117 -14.66 -3.40 -25.73
CA ASP A 117 -15.20 -2.08 -25.33
C ASP A 117 -16.47 -2.20 -24.45
N GLU A 118 -17.18 -3.34 -24.52
CA GLU A 118 -18.35 -3.65 -23.69
C GLU A 118 -17.99 -3.95 -22.21
N TYR A 119 -16.80 -4.53 -21.95
CA TYR A 119 -16.28 -4.70 -20.59
C TYR A 119 -15.67 -3.39 -20.06
N ARG A 120 -15.13 -2.55 -20.95
CA ARG A 120 -14.73 -1.20 -20.64
C ARG A 120 -15.93 -0.35 -20.19
N THR A 121 -17.08 -0.49 -20.85
CA THR A 121 -18.25 0.34 -20.53
C THR A 121 -18.96 -0.11 -19.26
N THR A 122 -19.17 -1.42 -19.05
CA THR A 122 -19.93 -1.91 -17.87
C THR A 122 -19.10 -2.15 -16.63
N SER A 123 -17.87 -2.68 -16.75
CA SER A 123 -16.98 -2.88 -15.60
C SER A 123 -16.20 -1.64 -15.24
N ALA A 124 -15.80 -0.82 -16.25
CA ALA A 124 -15.20 0.48 -16.00
C ALA A 124 -16.17 1.45 -15.33
N GLU A 125 -17.45 1.46 -15.73
CA GLU A 125 -18.44 2.29 -15.05
C GLU A 125 -18.77 1.79 -13.65
N ARG A 126 -18.75 0.47 -13.39
CA ARG A 126 -18.87 -0.09 -12.04
C ARG A 126 -17.62 0.16 -11.19
N THR A 127 -16.43 -0.09 -11.73
CA THR A 127 -15.15 0.14 -11.04
C THR A 127 -14.87 1.63 -10.89
N ILE A 128 -15.22 2.46 -11.87
CA ILE A 128 -15.13 3.93 -11.77
C ILE A 128 -16.14 4.48 -10.75
N ARG A 129 -17.27 3.83 -10.51
CA ARG A 129 -18.18 4.18 -9.42
C ARG A 129 -17.64 3.79 -8.04
N GLU A 130 -16.73 2.81 -7.97
CA GLU A 130 -16.10 2.36 -6.72
C GLU A 130 -14.73 2.99 -6.46
N ILE A 131 -14.03 3.49 -7.49
CA ILE A 131 -12.82 4.30 -7.34
C ILE A 131 -13.23 5.77 -7.27
N ALA A 132 -13.43 6.26 -6.07
CA ALA A 132 -13.67 7.67 -5.84
C ALA A 132 -12.33 8.41 -5.79
N ASN A 133 -12.09 9.30 -6.76
CA ASN A 133 -11.06 10.32 -6.59
C ASN A 133 -11.54 11.32 -5.55
N MET A 134 -10.93 11.28 -4.37
CA MET A 134 -11.32 12.17 -3.28
C MET A 134 -10.14 12.97 -2.73
N PRO A 135 -10.38 14.21 -2.30
CA PRO A 135 -9.37 14.98 -1.62
C PRO A 135 -9.08 14.39 -0.24
N CYS A 136 -7.80 14.12 0.00
CA CYS A 136 -7.35 13.54 1.26
C CYS A 136 -6.09 14.24 1.77
N TRP A 137 -5.96 14.24 3.08
CA TRP A 137 -4.71 14.44 3.76
C TRP A 137 -3.94 13.14 3.81
N LEU A 138 -2.67 13.18 3.50
CA LEU A 138 -1.74 12.05 3.54
C LEU A 138 -0.63 12.35 4.52
N LEU A 139 -0.37 11.43 5.43
CA LEU A 139 0.72 11.51 6.39
C LEU A 139 1.58 10.25 6.27
N VAL A 140 2.86 10.44 6.00
CA VAL A 140 3.87 9.38 6.13
C VAL A 140 4.72 9.67 7.35
N ALA A 141 4.92 8.67 8.17
CA ALA A 141 5.88 8.68 9.27
C ALA A 141 6.92 7.58 9.06
N ASP A 142 8.19 7.86 9.34
CA ASP A 142 9.29 6.93 9.15
C ASP A 142 10.33 7.12 10.25
N ILE A 143 10.81 6.01 10.85
CA ILE A 143 11.82 6.04 11.92
C ILE A 143 13.18 6.40 11.34
N GLU A 144 13.87 7.37 11.98
CA GLU A 144 15.21 7.74 11.56
C GLU A 144 16.20 6.61 11.85
N ASP A 145 17.11 6.41 10.89
CA ASP A 145 18.22 5.45 11.03
C ASP A 145 17.81 4.05 11.51
N PHE A 146 16.61 3.58 11.14
CA PHE A 146 16.07 2.30 11.56
C PHE A 146 17.05 1.13 11.32
N THR A 147 17.80 1.17 10.22
CA THR A 147 18.83 0.16 9.94
C THR A 147 19.93 0.12 11.02
N THR A 148 20.34 1.27 11.55
CA THR A 148 21.31 1.37 12.65
C THR A 148 20.67 0.93 13.95
N LEU A 149 19.44 1.39 14.22
CA LEU A 149 18.67 1.01 15.39
C LEU A 149 18.44 -0.50 15.47
N SER A 150 18.09 -1.13 14.35
CA SER A 150 17.87 -2.58 14.25
C SER A 150 19.12 -3.43 14.46
N ARG A 151 20.32 -2.84 14.30
CA ARG A 151 21.59 -3.51 14.62
C ARG A 151 21.99 -3.37 16.09
N SER A 152 21.50 -2.34 16.77
CA SER A 152 21.85 -2.05 18.18
C SER A 152 20.92 -2.72 19.18
N LEU A 153 19.72 -3.14 18.75
CA LEU A 153 18.70 -3.73 19.60
C LEU A 153 18.51 -5.23 19.28
N THR A 154 18.08 -5.99 20.27
CA THR A 154 17.60 -7.37 20.02
C THR A 154 16.27 -7.33 19.26
N SER A 155 15.90 -8.43 18.59
CA SER A 155 14.63 -8.52 17.87
C SER A 155 13.41 -8.22 18.76
N ASP A 156 13.43 -8.66 20.00
CA ASP A 156 12.35 -8.43 20.96
C ASP A 156 12.29 -6.97 21.40
N GLN A 157 13.43 -6.34 21.69
CA GLN A 157 13.51 -4.92 22.01
C GLN A 157 13.01 -4.04 20.86
N LEU A 158 13.43 -4.38 19.63
CA LEU A 158 13.00 -3.67 18.42
C LEU A 158 11.49 -3.82 18.21
N ALA A 159 10.93 -5.02 18.40
CA ALA A 159 9.51 -5.29 18.26
C ALA A 159 8.68 -4.50 19.29
N VAL A 160 9.14 -4.42 20.54
CA VAL A 160 8.49 -3.63 21.60
C VAL A 160 8.55 -2.14 21.29
N LEU A 161 9.72 -1.63 20.91
CA LEU A 161 9.90 -0.21 20.58
C LEU A 161 9.00 0.20 19.40
N PHE A 162 9.07 -0.54 18.31
CA PHE A 162 8.26 -0.27 17.12
C PHE A 162 6.77 -0.41 17.40
N GLY A 163 6.37 -1.49 18.09
CA GLY A 163 4.98 -1.76 18.42
C GLY A 163 4.36 -0.67 19.32
N SER A 164 5.08 -0.21 20.34
CA SER A 164 4.60 0.86 21.21
C SER A 164 4.51 2.21 20.51
N TRP A 165 5.49 2.55 19.67
CA TRP A 165 5.47 3.77 18.87
C TRP A 165 4.30 3.77 17.89
N VAL A 166 4.12 2.68 17.13
CA VAL A 166 3.01 2.54 16.19
C VAL A 166 1.66 2.62 16.89
N ALA A 167 1.50 1.94 18.04
CA ALA A 167 0.27 1.99 18.81
C ALA A 167 -0.08 3.43 19.26
N THR A 168 0.91 4.17 19.79
CA THR A 168 0.75 5.56 20.18
C THR A 168 0.37 6.45 18.99
N CYS A 169 1.08 6.32 17.87
CA CYS A 169 0.76 7.08 16.66
C CYS A 169 -0.64 6.75 16.10
N LYS A 170 -1.03 5.48 16.16
CA LYS A 170 -2.36 5.02 15.75
C LYS A 170 -3.46 5.63 16.61
N GLU A 171 -3.31 5.60 17.93
CA GLU A 171 -4.27 6.24 18.85
C GLU A 171 -4.46 7.73 18.55
N ILE A 172 -3.36 8.45 18.26
CA ILE A 172 -3.42 9.87 17.90
C ILE A 172 -4.15 10.06 16.56
N VAL A 173 -3.77 9.32 15.53
CA VAL A 173 -4.36 9.44 14.20
C VAL A 173 -5.86 9.12 14.23
N GLU A 174 -6.22 7.96 14.79
CA GLU A 174 -7.62 7.50 14.84
C GLU A 174 -8.47 8.31 15.83
N GLY A 175 -7.88 8.80 16.92
CA GLY A 175 -8.52 9.71 17.86
C GLY A 175 -8.88 11.09 17.28
N HIS A 176 -8.35 11.40 16.09
CA HIS A 176 -8.64 12.62 15.33
C HIS A 176 -9.20 12.34 13.94
N ASP A 177 -10.03 11.33 13.81
CA ASP A 177 -10.75 10.94 12.58
C ASP A 177 -9.85 10.51 11.41
N GLY A 178 -8.58 10.18 11.68
CA GLY A 178 -7.65 9.64 10.69
C GLY A 178 -7.77 8.13 10.57
N ILE A 179 -7.23 7.60 9.51
CA ILE A 179 -7.20 6.16 9.23
C ILE A 179 -5.76 5.73 9.00
N MET A 180 -5.32 4.70 9.72
CA MET A 180 -4.04 4.05 9.44
C MET A 180 -4.20 3.10 8.25
N ASP A 181 -3.63 3.47 7.09
CA ASP A 181 -3.80 2.71 5.85
C ASP A 181 -2.88 1.48 5.82
N LYS A 182 -1.59 1.67 6.01
CA LYS A 182 -0.63 0.56 5.97
C LYS A 182 0.65 0.81 6.76
N TYR A 183 1.26 -0.28 7.20
CA TYR A 183 2.58 -0.27 7.81
C TYR A 183 3.65 -0.64 6.76
N LEU A 184 4.75 0.10 6.73
CA LEU A 184 5.75 0.09 5.66
C LEU A 184 7.16 -0.16 6.22
N GLY A 185 7.36 -1.35 6.76
CA GLY A 185 8.66 -1.68 7.37
C GLY A 185 8.89 -0.91 8.66
N ASP A 186 9.57 0.21 8.58
CA ASP A 186 9.94 1.12 9.68
C ASP A 186 9.07 2.36 9.78
N GLY A 187 7.97 2.41 9.03
CA GLY A 187 7.06 3.55 9.00
C GLY A 187 5.60 3.18 8.78
N PHE A 188 4.78 4.17 8.59
CA PHE A 188 3.38 4.00 8.25
C PHE A 188 2.85 5.10 7.32
N LEU A 189 1.77 4.79 6.61
CA LEU A 189 0.92 5.74 5.90
C LEU A 189 -0.41 5.87 6.63
N ALA A 190 -0.82 7.11 6.90
CA ALA A 190 -2.14 7.44 7.42
C ALA A 190 -2.81 8.50 6.55
N TYR A 191 -4.14 8.60 6.61
CA TYR A 191 -4.86 9.59 5.84
C TYR A 191 -6.12 10.08 6.56
N TRP A 192 -6.59 11.25 6.15
CA TRP A 192 -7.91 11.81 6.51
C TRP A 192 -8.64 12.18 5.24
N ARG A 193 -9.90 11.83 5.16
CA ARG A 193 -10.77 12.33 4.10
C ARG A 193 -11.03 13.82 4.33
N ASP A 194 -11.04 14.61 3.25
CA ASP A 194 -11.33 16.04 3.36
C ASP A 194 -12.78 16.28 3.81
N GLY A 195 -12.97 17.30 4.60
CA GLY A 195 -14.26 17.66 5.16
C GLY A 195 -14.17 18.93 6.02
N PRO A 196 -15.31 19.43 6.53
CA PRO A 196 -15.35 20.71 7.26
C PRO A 196 -14.42 20.76 8.49
N ALA A 197 -14.22 19.64 9.17
CA ALA A 197 -13.36 19.55 10.35
C ALA A 197 -11.96 19.00 10.07
N ALA A 198 -11.70 18.43 8.88
CA ALA A 198 -10.51 17.67 8.59
C ALA A 198 -9.20 18.43 8.87
N SER A 199 -9.10 19.69 8.42
CA SER A 199 -7.91 20.50 8.66
C SER A 199 -7.62 20.72 10.16
N LYS A 200 -8.66 20.82 10.99
CA LYS A 200 -8.50 20.96 12.45
C LYS A 200 -8.08 19.63 13.07
N SER A 201 -8.71 18.53 12.69
CA SER A 201 -8.33 17.17 13.13
C SER A 201 -6.87 16.86 12.78
N VAL A 202 -6.46 17.12 11.54
CA VAL A 202 -5.08 16.93 11.07
C VAL A 202 -4.10 17.83 11.85
N ALA A 203 -4.42 19.11 12.05
CA ALA A 203 -3.55 20.02 12.81
C ALA A 203 -3.37 19.56 14.25
N THR A 204 -4.44 19.09 14.89
CA THR A 204 -4.39 18.59 16.28
C THR A 204 -3.58 17.30 16.36
N ALA A 205 -3.84 16.34 15.45
CA ALA A 205 -3.06 15.11 15.36
C ALA A 205 -1.57 15.38 15.12
N LEU A 206 -1.25 16.29 14.20
CA LEU A 206 0.13 16.70 13.92
C LEU A 206 0.80 17.30 15.17
N GLY A 207 0.10 18.13 15.94
CA GLY A 207 0.60 18.66 17.20
C GLY A 207 0.98 17.58 18.20
N GLN A 208 0.09 16.62 18.43
CA GLN A 208 0.34 15.48 19.32
C GLN A 208 1.46 14.54 18.80
N LEU A 209 1.52 14.28 17.50
CA LEU A 209 2.63 13.52 16.91
C LEU A 209 3.98 14.22 17.11
N LYS A 210 4.02 15.55 17.06
CA LYS A 210 5.24 16.34 17.39
C LYS A 210 5.62 16.21 18.86
N GLU A 211 4.67 16.11 19.78
CA GLU A 211 4.95 15.84 21.19
C GLU A 211 5.54 14.44 21.40
N VAL A 212 5.05 13.43 20.66
CA VAL A 212 5.67 12.10 20.66
C VAL A 212 7.09 12.16 20.09
N GLN A 213 7.27 12.86 18.98
CA GLN A 213 8.57 13.06 18.33
C GLN A 213 9.59 13.73 19.26
N ALA A 214 9.16 14.69 20.07
CA ALA A 214 10.02 15.39 21.03
C ALA A 214 10.59 14.47 22.12
N ARG A 215 9.98 13.29 22.35
CA ARG A 215 10.51 12.28 23.29
C ARG A 215 11.71 11.53 22.74
N ASN A 216 11.93 11.56 21.40
CA ASN A 216 13.02 10.88 20.68
C ASN A 216 13.11 9.35 20.88
N GLU A 217 11.99 8.67 21.16
CA GLU A 217 11.93 7.23 21.43
C GLU A 217 10.79 6.54 20.65
N PRO A 218 11.04 6.14 19.43
CA PRO A 218 12.18 6.39 18.55
C PRO A 218 12.12 7.80 17.93
N ARG A 219 13.25 8.25 17.37
CA ARG A 219 13.25 9.44 16.49
C ARG A 219 12.58 9.08 15.18
N PHE A 220 11.70 9.94 14.69
CA PHE A 220 10.99 9.71 13.42
C PHE A 220 10.68 11.03 12.71
N ARG A 221 10.44 10.95 11.42
CA ARG A 221 10.07 12.09 10.57
C ARG A 221 8.63 11.97 10.12
N LEU A 222 8.03 13.11 9.81
CA LEU A 222 6.67 13.23 9.30
C LEU A 222 6.68 14.01 7.99
N ALA A 223 5.97 13.49 6.99
CA ALA A 223 5.64 14.21 5.76
C ALA A 223 4.12 14.32 5.63
N LEU A 224 3.61 15.55 5.54
CA LEU A 224 2.18 15.83 5.44
C LEU A 224 1.86 16.46 4.08
N HIS A 225 0.91 15.90 3.38
CA HIS A 225 0.47 16.37 2.07
C HIS A 225 -1.05 16.41 1.96
N PHE A 226 -1.56 17.31 1.13
CA PHE A 226 -2.97 17.34 0.75
C PHE A 226 -3.07 17.20 -0.76
N GLY A 227 -3.85 16.22 -1.22
CA GLY A 227 -4.00 15.95 -2.66
C GLY A 227 -5.20 15.06 -2.95
N PHE A 228 -5.44 14.81 -4.25
CA PHE A 228 -6.51 13.95 -4.71
C PHE A 228 -5.98 12.54 -4.90
N VAL A 229 -6.53 11.58 -4.15
CA VAL A 229 -6.18 10.16 -4.23
C VAL A 229 -7.35 9.34 -4.73
N ALA A 230 -7.04 8.30 -5.48
CA ALA A 230 -8.01 7.26 -5.76
C ALA A 230 -8.10 6.36 -4.53
N VAL A 231 -9.30 6.25 -3.97
CA VAL A 231 -9.62 5.31 -2.89
C VAL A 231 -10.39 4.17 -3.52
N GLY A 232 -9.82 2.99 -3.47
CA GLY A 232 -10.42 1.77 -3.99
C GLY A 232 -10.00 0.60 -3.13
N GLY A 233 -10.87 -0.37 -3.01
CA GLY A 233 -10.62 -1.62 -2.31
C GLY A 233 -11.75 -2.58 -2.62
N MET A 234 -11.54 -3.87 -2.39
CA MET A 234 -12.65 -4.80 -2.39
C MET A 234 -13.41 -4.66 -1.06
N PRO A 235 -14.68 -4.22 -1.06
CA PRO A 235 -15.49 -4.14 0.15
C PRO A 235 -15.58 -5.47 0.91
N SER A 236 -15.39 -6.59 0.20
CA SER A 236 -15.38 -7.95 0.74
C SER A 236 -14.19 -8.29 1.64
N MET A 237 -13.12 -7.49 1.62
CA MET A 237 -11.91 -7.70 2.42
C MET A 237 -11.70 -6.65 3.52
N GLY A 238 -12.57 -5.62 3.60
CA GLY A 238 -12.48 -4.58 4.64
C GLY A 238 -11.27 -3.66 4.53
N GLU A 239 -10.53 -3.69 3.42
CA GLU A 239 -9.34 -2.88 3.20
C GLU A 239 -9.58 -1.88 2.07
N GLU A 240 -9.71 -0.60 2.41
CA GLU A 240 -9.58 0.49 1.44
C GLU A 240 -8.09 0.70 1.17
N SER A 241 -7.70 0.83 -0.08
CA SER A 241 -6.32 1.12 -0.47
C SER A 241 -6.23 2.47 -1.17
N LEU A 242 -5.29 3.29 -0.74
CA LEU A 242 -4.99 4.56 -1.37
C LEU A 242 -4.07 4.35 -2.57
N MET A 243 -4.43 4.93 -3.71
CA MET A 243 -3.67 4.83 -4.95
C MET A 243 -3.50 6.20 -5.61
N GLY A 244 -2.45 6.34 -6.39
CA GLY A 244 -2.23 7.52 -7.23
C GLY A 244 -0.89 8.22 -6.99
N LYS A 245 -0.64 9.24 -7.80
CA LYS A 245 0.61 10.01 -7.78
C LYS A 245 0.85 10.73 -6.46
N GLU A 246 -0.20 11.17 -5.77
CA GLU A 246 -0.09 11.92 -4.51
C GLU A 246 0.41 11.03 -3.35
N VAL A 247 0.08 9.73 -3.40
CA VAL A 247 0.64 8.75 -2.45
C VAL A 247 2.16 8.62 -2.67
N ASN A 248 2.61 8.50 -3.92
CA ASN A 248 4.04 8.48 -4.22
C ASN A 248 4.70 9.82 -3.87
N PHE A 249 4.00 10.94 -4.04
CA PHE A 249 4.49 12.28 -3.72
C PHE A 249 4.83 12.41 -2.22
N VAL A 250 3.93 12.01 -1.33
CA VAL A 250 4.17 12.10 0.12
C VAL A 250 5.33 11.20 0.58
N PHE A 251 5.53 10.03 -0.03
CA PHE A 251 6.71 9.19 0.24
C PHE A 251 8.02 9.85 -0.22
N ARG A 252 8.00 10.56 -1.35
CA ARG A 252 9.18 11.32 -1.80
C ARG A 252 9.44 12.52 -0.91
N MET A 253 8.41 13.15 -0.37
CA MET A 253 8.55 14.21 0.62
C MET A 253 9.22 13.71 1.90
N GLU A 254 8.86 12.52 2.40
CA GLU A 254 9.52 11.93 3.57
C GLU A 254 11.03 11.76 3.33
N LYS A 255 11.44 11.21 2.17
CA LYS A 255 12.86 11.08 1.81
C LYS A 255 13.56 12.45 1.68
N LEU A 256 12.86 13.45 1.14
CA LEU A 256 13.36 14.82 1.11
C LEU A 256 13.53 15.39 2.51
N ALA A 257 12.57 15.20 3.40
CA ALA A 257 12.66 15.63 4.81
C ALA A 257 13.93 15.08 5.48
N GLY A 258 14.23 13.79 5.26
CA GLY A 258 15.46 13.17 5.72
C GLY A 258 16.72 13.86 5.18
N SER A 259 16.77 14.16 3.88
CA SER A 259 17.91 14.80 3.25
C SER A 259 18.13 16.26 3.73
N LEU A 260 17.07 16.93 4.14
CA LEU A 260 17.09 18.30 4.67
C LEU A 260 17.28 18.38 6.19
N GLY A 261 17.26 17.24 6.89
CA GLY A 261 17.29 17.21 8.36
C GLY A 261 16.02 17.80 8.98
N ILE A 262 14.89 17.77 8.30
CA ILE A 262 13.61 18.33 8.74
C ILE A 262 12.74 17.20 9.31
N PHE A 263 12.25 17.40 10.54
CA PHE A 263 11.41 16.39 11.19
C PHE A 263 9.96 16.38 10.73
N VAL A 264 9.41 17.54 10.39
CA VAL A 264 8.05 17.67 9.88
C VAL A 264 8.06 18.51 8.62
N LEU A 265 7.80 17.91 7.48
CA LEU A 265 7.74 18.55 6.18
C LEU A 265 6.31 18.56 5.66
N THR A 266 5.81 19.73 5.25
CA THR A 266 4.50 19.82 4.57
C THR A 266 4.64 20.42 3.18
N SER A 267 3.79 19.99 2.26
CA SER A 267 3.70 20.56 0.92
C SER A 267 3.01 21.93 0.92
N ALA A 268 3.16 22.70 -0.16
CA ALA A 268 2.44 23.96 -0.36
C ALA A 268 0.92 23.77 -0.27
N ALA A 269 0.38 22.67 -0.83
CA ALA A 269 -1.04 22.33 -0.75
C ALA A 269 -1.47 22.08 0.72
N GLY A 270 -0.69 21.30 1.47
CA GLY A 270 -0.96 21.04 2.88
C GLY A 270 -0.88 22.32 3.73
N LYS A 271 0.18 23.10 3.55
CA LYS A 271 0.34 24.39 4.24
C LYS A 271 -0.80 25.36 3.94
N SER A 272 -1.20 25.49 2.68
CA SER A 272 -2.30 26.35 2.26
C SER A 272 -3.62 25.96 2.92
N LYS A 273 -3.91 24.65 2.98
CA LYS A 273 -5.15 24.10 3.54
C LYS A 273 -5.19 24.22 5.08
N LEU A 274 -4.06 24.07 5.77
CA LEU A 274 -3.95 24.26 7.23
C LEU A 274 -3.97 25.75 7.63
N GLY A 275 -3.50 26.63 6.76
CA GLY A 275 -3.53 28.06 6.99
C GLY A 275 -2.87 28.46 8.30
N LYS A 276 -3.64 29.10 9.20
CA LYS A 276 -3.20 29.58 10.52
C LYS A 276 -3.22 28.50 11.62
N LEU A 277 -3.68 27.30 11.34
CA LEU A 277 -3.73 26.22 12.33
C LEU A 277 -2.35 25.69 12.70
N ILE A 278 -1.35 25.92 11.85
CA ILE A 278 0.05 25.57 12.11
C ILE A 278 0.97 26.76 11.83
N LYS A 279 2.11 26.79 12.53
CA LYS A 279 3.25 27.63 12.13
C LYS A 279 4.11 26.83 11.18
N ALA A 280 4.42 27.40 10.03
CA ALA A 280 5.21 26.73 9.00
C ALA A 280 6.17 27.72 8.35
N GLU A 281 7.46 27.36 8.33
CA GLU A 281 8.54 28.15 7.75
C GLU A 281 8.94 27.58 6.37
N PRO A 282 9.31 28.43 5.39
CA PRO A 282 9.73 27.94 4.07
C PRO A 282 10.94 26.98 4.19
N ALA A 283 10.83 25.80 3.60
CA ALA A 283 11.91 24.81 3.50
C ALA A 283 12.54 24.78 2.09
N GLY A 284 12.10 25.68 1.20
CA GLY A 284 12.61 25.83 -0.15
C GLY A 284 11.79 25.10 -1.22
N ALA A 285 12.25 25.23 -2.45
CA ALA A 285 11.66 24.58 -3.64
C ALA A 285 12.61 23.48 -4.11
N HIS A 286 12.12 22.23 -4.12
CA HIS A 286 12.90 21.05 -4.42
C HIS A 286 12.26 20.18 -5.51
N GLU A 287 13.09 19.48 -6.27
CA GLU A 287 12.66 18.46 -7.21
C GLU A 287 12.46 17.14 -6.48
N LEU A 288 11.37 16.44 -6.78
CA LEU A 288 11.14 15.08 -6.30
C LEU A 288 11.34 14.08 -7.45
N LYS A 289 12.04 12.99 -7.18
CA LYS A 289 12.29 11.95 -8.19
C LYS A 289 10.97 11.41 -8.75
N GLY A 290 10.77 11.55 -10.06
CA GLY A 290 9.57 11.09 -10.76
C GLY A 290 8.45 12.12 -10.83
N PHE A 291 8.71 13.36 -10.40
CA PHE A 291 7.80 14.49 -10.54
C PHE A 291 8.46 15.59 -11.34
N GLU A 292 7.71 16.18 -12.27
CA GLU A 292 8.17 17.32 -13.04
C GLU A 292 8.09 18.61 -12.20
N ALA A 293 8.99 19.54 -12.46
CA ALA A 293 9.12 20.83 -11.78
C ALA A 293 9.59 20.76 -10.31
N LYS A 294 9.92 21.93 -9.77
CA LYS A 294 10.21 22.12 -8.35
C LYS A 294 8.92 22.41 -7.60
N HIS A 295 8.80 21.81 -6.43
CA HIS A 295 7.68 21.99 -5.52
C HIS A 295 8.14 22.71 -4.27
N GLU A 296 7.32 23.63 -3.77
CA GLU A 296 7.59 24.35 -2.52
C GLU A 296 7.18 23.51 -1.31
N PHE A 297 8.06 23.51 -0.31
CA PHE A 297 7.86 22.79 0.95
C PHE A 297 8.06 23.71 2.15
N PHE A 298 7.51 23.31 3.29
CA PHE A 298 7.53 24.05 4.54
C PHE A 298 7.85 23.11 5.69
N SER A 299 8.68 23.57 6.62
CA SER A 299 8.92 22.91 7.90
C SER A 299 7.88 23.38 8.93
N CYS A 300 7.42 22.47 9.80
CA CYS A 300 6.41 22.77 10.82
C CYS A 300 6.89 22.50 12.23
#